data_04019bb2e939a65cd52d30cc185289be
#
_entry.id   04019bb2e939a65cd52d30cc185289be
#
_cell.length_a   1.000
_cell.length_b   1.000
_cell.length_c   1.000
_cell.angle_alpha   90.00
_cell.angle_beta   90.00
_cell.angle_gamma   90.00
#
_symmetry.space_group_name_H-M   'P 1'
#
loop_
_entity.id
_entity.type
_entity.pdbx_description
1 polymer ?
#
loop_
_entity_poly.entity_id
_entity_poly.type
_entity_poly.pdbx_seq_one_letter_code
_entity_poly.pdbx_strand_id
1 'polypeptide(L)'
;MSAPTLAQALRDAARAGLGRLDAQLLLLHALGRPVHDRAWLFAHDDDALPEPARARFEDHVARRAAGEPVAYLLGEKEFHGLALRVDARVLVPRPDTEALVEWALALLDAPAVAVAAGDAPRHGSSGPSVLDLGTGSGAIALALQRARPGARVDAVDASADALAVARDNAVRLGLPVRFAQGDWLDGAPAAAYDLIVSNPPYIAIGDPHLPALAHEPAAALVAGADGLDDLRRIVASAPARLRDGGWLLLEHGHDQAGAVRALLAARGFTHVASRRDLAGIERCSGGRRAGPPGRSADEDLGRATGSAGATVK
;
A
#
# COMPACT_ATOMS: atom_id res chain seq x y z
N MET A 1 -22.80 -20.85 38.28
CA MET A 1 -21.42 -21.25 37.89
C MET A 1 -20.56 -20.00 38.02
N SER A 2 -19.36 -20.11 38.62
CA SER A 2 -18.46 -18.97 38.75
C SER A 2 -17.98 -18.52 37.35
N ALA A 3 -17.75 -17.21 37.16
CA ALA A 3 -17.15 -16.70 35.93
C ALA A 3 -15.79 -17.36 35.68
N PRO A 4 -15.42 -17.69 34.42
CA PRO A 4 -14.11 -18.23 34.12
C PRO A 4 -13.02 -17.19 34.39
N THR A 5 -11.81 -17.64 34.72
CA THR A 5 -10.66 -16.73 34.80
C THR A 5 -10.15 -16.38 33.41
N LEU A 6 -9.31 -15.31 33.32
CA LEU A 6 -8.69 -14.92 32.03
C LEU A 6 -7.85 -16.06 31.45
N ALA A 7 -7.11 -16.77 32.31
CA ALA A 7 -6.37 -17.96 31.88
C ALA A 7 -7.27 -19.08 31.36
N GLN A 8 -8.44 -19.28 31.98
CA GLN A 8 -9.39 -20.30 31.52
C GLN A 8 -9.97 -19.89 30.13
N ALA A 9 -10.36 -18.63 29.95
CA ALA A 9 -10.86 -18.13 28.67
C ALA A 9 -9.83 -18.30 27.53
N LEU A 10 -8.55 -18.01 27.77
CA LEU A 10 -7.48 -18.25 26.78
C LEU A 10 -7.29 -19.73 26.45
N ARG A 11 -7.39 -20.64 27.46
CA ARG A 11 -7.34 -22.09 27.22
C ARG A 11 -8.52 -22.57 26.36
N ASP A 12 -9.70 -22.02 26.60
CA ASP A 12 -10.91 -22.37 25.84
C ASP A 12 -10.82 -21.88 24.40
N ALA A 13 -10.29 -20.66 24.16
CA ALA A 13 -9.99 -20.15 22.81
C ALA A 13 -8.98 -21.04 22.08
N ALA A 14 -7.93 -21.52 22.77
CA ALA A 14 -6.96 -22.45 22.19
C ALA A 14 -7.61 -23.80 21.81
N ARG A 15 -8.56 -24.32 22.61
CA ARG A 15 -9.34 -25.53 22.26
C ARG A 15 -10.25 -25.29 21.04
N ALA A 16 -10.71 -24.06 20.83
CA ALA A 16 -11.45 -23.66 19.63
C ALA A 16 -10.54 -23.47 18.39
N GLY A 17 -9.21 -23.72 18.52
CA GLY A 17 -8.25 -23.66 17.41
C GLY A 17 -7.57 -22.30 17.22
N LEU A 18 -7.77 -21.33 18.10
CA LEU A 18 -7.10 -20.04 17.96
C LEU A 18 -5.63 -20.10 18.36
N GLY A 19 -4.78 -19.44 17.59
CA GLY A 19 -3.40 -19.19 17.96
C GLY A 19 -3.31 -18.31 19.22
N ARG A 20 -2.26 -18.50 20.03
CA ARG A 20 -2.06 -17.78 21.29
C ARG A 20 -2.12 -16.26 21.13
N LEU A 21 -1.49 -15.74 20.08
CA LEU A 21 -1.44 -14.31 19.83
C LEU A 21 -2.85 -13.76 19.54
N ASP A 22 -3.58 -14.41 18.63
CA ASP A 22 -4.94 -13.99 18.27
C ASP A 22 -5.85 -13.98 19.50
N ALA A 23 -5.83 -15.05 20.31
CA ALA A 23 -6.63 -15.14 21.52
C ALA A 23 -6.32 -14.00 22.52
N GLN A 24 -5.03 -13.67 22.72
CA GLN A 24 -4.60 -12.58 23.60
C GLN A 24 -5.07 -11.21 23.12
N LEU A 25 -4.92 -10.92 21.81
CA LEU A 25 -5.37 -9.67 21.21
C LEU A 25 -6.88 -9.49 21.35
N LEU A 26 -7.65 -10.53 21.04
CA LEU A 26 -9.10 -10.51 21.12
C LEU A 26 -9.60 -10.40 22.58
N LEU A 27 -8.93 -11.04 23.54
CA LEU A 27 -9.29 -10.91 24.94
C LEU A 27 -9.02 -9.50 25.48
N LEU A 28 -7.86 -8.92 25.17
CA LEU A 28 -7.56 -7.53 25.55
C LEU A 28 -8.57 -6.56 24.94
N HIS A 29 -8.92 -6.74 23.67
CA HIS A 29 -9.93 -5.92 23.01
C HIS A 29 -11.29 -6.06 23.68
N ALA A 30 -11.73 -7.27 24.01
CA ALA A 30 -12.98 -7.52 24.70
C ALA A 30 -13.04 -6.87 26.09
N LEU A 31 -11.89 -6.78 26.77
CA LEU A 31 -11.73 -6.09 28.05
C LEU A 31 -11.62 -4.55 27.92
N GLY A 32 -11.59 -4.00 26.69
CA GLY A 32 -11.37 -2.57 26.45
C GLY A 32 -9.95 -2.10 26.81
N ARG A 33 -8.96 -3.00 26.76
CA ARG A 33 -7.56 -2.69 27.04
C ARG A 33 -6.75 -2.54 25.74
N PRO A 34 -5.65 -1.79 25.79
CA PRO A 34 -4.73 -1.73 24.65
C PRO A 34 -4.25 -3.12 24.25
N VAL A 35 -4.39 -3.48 22.97
CA VAL A 35 -4.07 -4.83 22.46
C VAL A 35 -2.58 -5.21 22.58
N HIS A 36 -1.70 -4.23 22.76
CA HIS A 36 -0.27 -4.45 23.00
C HIS A 36 0.08 -4.77 24.45
N ASP A 37 -0.87 -4.58 25.42
CA ASP A 37 -0.64 -4.77 26.86
C ASP A 37 -0.76 -6.27 27.27
N ARG A 38 -0.08 -7.13 26.52
CA ARG A 38 -0.11 -8.59 26.77
C ARG A 38 0.51 -8.97 28.09
N ALA A 39 1.46 -8.17 28.61
CA ALA A 39 2.06 -8.43 29.92
C ALA A 39 1.03 -8.36 31.04
N TRP A 40 0.03 -7.49 30.89
CA TRP A 40 -1.06 -7.37 31.85
C TRP A 40 -1.85 -8.69 32.00
N LEU A 41 -2.09 -9.43 30.90
CA LEU A 41 -2.80 -10.72 30.95
C LEU A 41 -2.09 -11.76 31.82
N PHE A 42 -0.76 -11.74 31.83
CA PHE A 42 0.02 -12.66 32.67
C PHE A 42 -0.03 -12.33 34.15
N ALA A 43 -0.13 -11.02 34.48
CA ALA A 43 -0.20 -10.56 35.85
C ALA A 43 -1.62 -10.72 36.44
N HIS A 44 -2.65 -10.97 35.60
CA HIS A 44 -4.06 -11.00 35.98
C HIS A 44 -4.75 -12.29 35.50
N ASP A 45 -3.99 -13.35 35.27
CA ASP A 45 -4.50 -14.58 34.67
C ASP A 45 -5.53 -15.32 35.54
N ASP A 46 -5.50 -15.13 36.88
CA ASP A 46 -6.47 -15.64 37.83
C ASP A 46 -7.70 -14.74 38.02
N ASP A 47 -7.69 -13.53 37.48
CA ASP A 47 -8.83 -12.61 37.57
C ASP A 47 -10.04 -13.18 36.83
N ALA A 48 -11.23 -12.97 37.40
CA ALA A 48 -12.49 -13.36 36.76
C ALA A 48 -12.75 -12.50 35.51
N LEU A 49 -13.11 -13.14 34.39
CA LEU A 49 -13.51 -12.45 33.17
C LEU A 49 -14.92 -11.85 33.33
N PRO A 50 -15.09 -10.51 33.30
CA PRO A 50 -16.40 -9.87 33.47
C PRO A 50 -17.38 -10.27 32.36
N GLU A 51 -18.66 -10.45 32.70
CA GLU A 51 -19.69 -10.94 31.77
C GLU A 51 -19.77 -10.18 30.44
N PRO A 52 -19.78 -8.84 30.38
CA PRO A 52 -19.81 -8.13 29.10
C PRO A 52 -18.59 -8.37 28.23
N ALA A 53 -17.41 -8.56 28.84
CA ALA A 53 -16.17 -8.89 28.13
C ALA A 53 -16.15 -10.35 27.68
N ARG A 54 -16.71 -11.26 28.50
CA ARG A 54 -16.85 -12.66 28.17
C ARG A 54 -17.67 -12.87 26.91
N ALA A 55 -18.86 -12.32 26.86
CA ALA A 55 -19.75 -12.46 25.70
C ALA A 55 -19.10 -11.92 24.42
N ARG A 56 -18.42 -10.77 24.48
CA ARG A 56 -17.66 -10.23 23.34
C ARG A 56 -16.50 -11.13 22.92
N PHE A 57 -15.76 -11.65 23.89
CA PHE A 57 -14.63 -12.55 23.60
C PHE A 57 -15.09 -13.85 22.97
N GLU A 58 -16.15 -14.47 23.48
CA GLU A 58 -16.73 -15.71 22.94
C GLU A 58 -17.21 -15.49 21.48
N ASP A 59 -17.87 -14.36 21.17
CA ASP A 59 -18.23 -13.97 19.79
C ASP A 59 -17.00 -13.85 18.90
N HIS A 60 -15.98 -13.12 19.35
CA HIS A 60 -14.73 -12.96 18.59
C HIS A 60 -14.02 -14.32 18.35
N VAL A 61 -14.01 -15.20 19.35
CA VAL A 61 -13.42 -16.55 19.20
C VAL A 61 -14.17 -17.34 18.13
N ALA A 62 -15.52 -17.32 18.15
CA ALA A 62 -16.32 -18.04 17.18
C ALA A 62 -16.09 -17.51 15.75
N ARG A 63 -16.10 -16.20 15.57
CA ARG A 63 -15.84 -15.56 14.27
C ARG A 63 -14.43 -15.80 13.76
N ARG A 64 -13.43 -15.71 14.64
CA ARG A 64 -12.03 -16.01 14.28
C ARG A 64 -11.83 -17.49 13.93
N ALA A 65 -12.47 -18.40 14.63
CA ALA A 65 -12.46 -19.83 14.30
C ALA A 65 -13.11 -20.12 12.93
N ALA A 66 -14.08 -19.28 12.52
CA ALA A 66 -14.66 -19.32 11.17
C ALA A 66 -13.79 -18.65 10.09
N GLY A 67 -12.59 -18.14 10.45
CA GLY A 67 -11.60 -17.59 9.51
C GLY A 67 -11.56 -16.07 9.43
N GLU A 68 -12.45 -15.33 10.13
CA GLU A 68 -12.46 -13.88 10.04
C GLU A 68 -11.13 -13.27 10.54
N PRO A 69 -10.55 -12.31 9.79
CA PRO A 69 -9.29 -11.67 10.18
C PRO A 69 -9.38 -10.98 11.54
N VAL A 70 -8.36 -11.16 12.39
CA VAL A 70 -8.29 -10.48 13.70
C VAL A 70 -8.39 -8.96 13.54
N ALA A 71 -7.81 -8.40 12.48
CA ALA A 71 -7.88 -6.96 12.20
C ALA A 71 -9.33 -6.47 12.05
N TYR A 72 -10.23 -7.26 11.45
CA TYR A 72 -11.66 -6.89 11.32
C TYR A 72 -12.39 -6.98 12.66
N LEU A 73 -12.05 -7.97 13.48
CA LEU A 73 -12.62 -8.12 14.83
C LEU A 73 -12.19 -6.99 15.77
N LEU A 74 -10.95 -6.50 15.60
CA LEU A 74 -10.43 -5.33 16.32
C LEU A 74 -10.92 -4.01 15.72
N GLY A 75 -11.33 -4.01 14.46
CA GLY A 75 -11.69 -2.80 13.70
C GLY A 75 -10.48 -1.95 13.31
N GLU A 76 -9.26 -2.44 13.57
CA GLU A 76 -8.04 -1.67 13.37
C GLU A 76 -6.85 -2.57 12.97
N LYS A 77 -5.95 -2.02 12.15
CA LYS A 77 -4.67 -2.62 11.77
C LYS A 77 -3.58 -1.56 11.80
N GLU A 78 -2.49 -1.85 12.49
CA GLU A 78 -1.27 -1.04 12.41
C GLU A 78 -0.58 -1.29 11.06
N PHE A 79 -0.14 -0.20 10.38
CA PHE A 79 0.65 -0.22 9.17
C PHE A 79 1.56 1.01 9.13
N HIS A 80 2.86 0.81 9.03
CA HIS A 80 3.89 1.86 8.93
C HIS A 80 3.73 2.96 10.01
N GLY A 81 3.45 2.56 11.24
CA GLY A 81 3.23 3.45 12.39
C GLY A 81 1.88 4.16 12.42
N LEU A 82 0.95 3.80 11.52
CA LEU A 82 -0.42 4.32 11.48
C LEU A 82 -1.40 3.25 11.99
N ALA A 83 -2.27 3.61 12.91
CA ALA A 83 -3.40 2.78 13.29
C ALA A 83 -4.56 3.02 12.29
N LEU A 84 -4.79 2.10 11.36
CA LEU A 84 -5.79 2.24 10.30
C LEU A 84 -7.06 1.48 10.66
N ARG A 85 -8.22 2.10 10.53
CA ARG A 85 -9.50 1.39 10.56
C ARG A 85 -9.61 0.47 9.35
N VAL A 86 -10.06 -0.76 9.61
CA VAL A 86 -10.28 -1.79 8.59
C VAL A 86 -11.52 -2.61 8.91
N ASP A 87 -12.21 -3.02 7.86
CA ASP A 87 -13.33 -3.97 7.91
C ASP A 87 -13.44 -4.73 6.57
N ALA A 88 -14.47 -5.54 6.39
CA ALA A 88 -14.64 -6.39 5.22
C ALA A 88 -14.76 -5.64 3.86
N ARG A 89 -14.75 -4.31 3.85
CA ARG A 89 -14.75 -3.48 2.64
C ARG A 89 -13.35 -3.31 2.03
N VAL A 90 -12.28 -3.59 2.77
CA VAL A 90 -10.90 -3.35 2.35
C VAL A 90 -9.99 -4.53 2.65
N LEU A 91 -8.96 -4.74 1.84
CA LEU A 91 -7.88 -5.66 2.16
C LEU A 91 -7.21 -5.25 3.47
N VAL A 92 -6.93 -6.20 4.36
CA VAL A 92 -6.12 -5.96 5.56
C VAL A 92 -4.71 -5.56 5.13
N PRO A 93 -4.17 -4.39 5.52
CA PRO A 93 -2.79 -4.00 5.21
C PRO A 93 -1.78 -5.06 5.65
N ARG A 94 -0.89 -5.46 4.74
CA ARG A 94 0.12 -6.51 4.97
C ARG A 94 1.47 -5.89 5.32
N PRO A 95 2.24 -6.48 6.23
CA PRO A 95 3.61 -6.00 6.53
C PRO A 95 4.53 -5.98 5.30
N ASP A 96 4.33 -6.92 4.35
CA ASP A 96 5.13 -7.00 3.12
C ASP A 96 5.02 -5.75 2.26
N THR A 97 3.85 -5.08 2.29
CA THR A 97 3.58 -3.82 1.58
C THR A 97 4.43 -2.66 2.12
N GLU A 98 4.95 -2.75 3.34
CA GLU A 98 5.86 -1.72 3.87
C GLU A 98 7.14 -1.59 3.04
N ALA A 99 7.61 -2.68 2.42
CA ALA A 99 8.76 -2.64 1.50
C ALA A 99 8.50 -1.74 0.28
N LEU A 100 7.25 -1.69 -0.21
CA LEU A 100 6.84 -0.78 -1.28
C LEU A 100 6.88 0.69 -0.81
N VAL A 101 6.37 0.97 0.38
CA VAL A 101 6.38 2.32 0.99
C VAL A 101 7.82 2.79 1.21
N GLU A 102 8.68 1.95 1.77
CA GLU A 102 10.10 2.27 2.00
C GLU A 102 10.84 2.58 0.68
N TRP A 103 10.55 1.80 -0.36
CA TRP A 103 11.14 2.08 -1.67
C TRP A 103 10.64 3.40 -2.24
N ALA A 104 9.35 3.66 -2.15
CA ALA A 104 8.75 4.92 -2.56
C ALA A 104 9.39 6.12 -1.85
N LEU A 105 9.55 6.04 -0.53
CA LEU A 105 10.19 7.08 0.27
C LEU A 105 11.65 7.31 -0.13
N ALA A 106 12.42 6.24 -0.33
CA ALA A 106 13.80 6.35 -0.78
C ALA A 106 13.94 7.05 -2.14
N LEU A 107 13.00 6.82 -3.07
CA LEU A 107 12.98 7.51 -4.35
C LEU A 107 12.59 8.99 -4.21
N LEU A 108 11.61 9.30 -3.35
CA LEU A 108 11.19 10.68 -3.11
C LEU A 108 12.29 11.53 -2.44
N ASP A 109 13.21 10.90 -1.69
CA ASP A 109 14.37 11.55 -1.06
C ASP A 109 15.57 11.71 -2.00
N ALA A 110 15.60 10.96 -3.09
CA ALA A 110 16.74 10.99 -4.01
C ALA A 110 16.83 12.35 -4.73
N PRO A 111 18.02 12.97 -4.80
CA PRO A 111 18.22 14.27 -5.48
C PRO A 111 17.74 14.28 -6.94
N ALA A 112 17.73 13.13 -7.60
CA ALA A 112 17.34 12.99 -9.02
C ALA A 112 15.83 13.15 -9.26
N VAL A 113 14.97 12.89 -8.29
CA VAL A 113 13.53 13.19 -8.39
C VAL A 113 13.31 14.69 -8.22
N ALA A 114 14.20 15.36 -7.50
CA ALA A 114 14.20 16.82 -7.37
C ALA A 114 14.76 17.55 -8.62
N VAL A 115 15.50 16.88 -9.51
CA VAL A 115 16.33 17.48 -10.58
C VAL A 115 15.98 17.00 -12.00
N ALA A 116 14.91 16.26 -12.22
CA ALA A 116 14.34 16.16 -13.58
C ALA A 116 13.70 17.49 -14.01
N ALA A 117 14.18 18.59 -13.50
CA ALA A 117 13.73 19.96 -13.73
C ALA A 117 14.80 20.73 -14.53
N GLY A 118 14.85 20.48 -15.81
CA GLY A 118 15.12 21.52 -16.79
C GLY A 118 13.90 22.43 -16.98
N ASP A 119 12.84 22.22 -16.24
CA ASP A 119 11.65 23.07 -16.20
C ASP A 119 11.78 24.09 -15.06
N ALA A 120 11.48 25.35 -15.38
CA ALA A 120 11.47 26.49 -14.49
C ALA A 120 10.89 26.18 -13.10
N PRO A 121 11.32 26.90 -12.04
CA PRO A 121 10.79 26.70 -10.69
C PRO A 121 9.27 26.76 -10.75
N ARG A 122 8.64 25.66 -10.35
CA ARG A 122 7.18 25.53 -10.32
C ARG A 122 6.63 26.67 -9.50
N HIS A 123 5.85 27.55 -10.14
CA HIS A 123 5.12 28.59 -9.43
C HIS A 123 4.14 27.93 -8.46
N GLY A 124 4.44 27.99 -7.16
CA GLY A 124 3.68 27.38 -6.07
C GLY A 124 4.33 26.12 -5.53
N SER A 125 5.02 26.26 -4.44
CA SER A 125 5.58 25.35 -3.43
C SER A 125 4.96 23.93 -3.31
N SER A 126 4.82 23.16 -4.35
CA SER A 126 4.32 21.80 -4.20
C SER A 126 5.48 20.80 -4.32
N GLY A 127 5.71 20.04 -3.26
CA GLY A 127 6.58 18.88 -3.24
C GLY A 127 6.23 17.85 -4.33
N PRO A 128 6.83 16.66 -4.31
CA PRO A 128 6.60 15.62 -5.30
C PRO A 128 5.12 15.21 -5.35
N SER A 129 4.66 14.81 -6.54
CA SER A 129 3.30 14.33 -6.75
C SER A 129 3.30 12.80 -6.83
N VAL A 130 2.46 12.18 -6.00
CA VAL A 130 2.34 10.73 -5.86
C VAL A 130 0.92 10.29 -6.16
N LEU A 131 0.76 9.15 -6.81
CA LEU A 131 -0.52 8.49 -7.04
C LEU A 131 -0.47 7.07 -6.49
N ASP A 132 -1.44 6.74 -5.63
CA ASP A 132 -1.68 5.39 -5.12
C ASP A 132 -2.89 4.78 -5.84
N LEU A 133 -2.69 3.66 -6.53
CA LEU A 133 -3.72 2.97 -7.30
C LEU A 133 -4.20 1.72 -6.56
N GLY A 134 -5.52 1.58 -6.40
CA GLY A 134 -6.12 0.53 -5.59
C GLY A 134 -5.85 0.78 -4.10
N THR A 135 -6.17 1.98 -3.62
CA THR A 135 -5.72 2.45 -2.30
C THR A 135 -6.31 1.68 -1.11
N GLY A 136 -7.42 0.96 -1.29
CA GLY A 136 -8.06 0.17 -0.24
C GLY A 136 -8.39 1.00 1.01
N SER A 137 -7.76 0.65 2.14
CA SER A 137 -7.90 1.40 3.41
C SER A 137 -7.16 2.75 3.41
N GLY A 138 -6.45 3.09 2.35
CA GLY A 138 -5.57 4.26 2.29
C GLY A 138 -4.15 4.00 2.81
N ALA A 139 -3.77 2.75 3.08
CA ALA A 139 -2.55 2.40 3.80
C ALA A 139 -1.28 3.02 3.18
N ILE A 140 -1.04 2.81 1.88
CA ILE A 140 0.13 3.33 1.18
C ILE A 140 0.08 4.86 1.08
N ALA A 141 -1.05 5.41 0.61
CA ALA A 141 -1.22 6.85 0.43
C ALA A 141 -1.02 7.63 1.74
N LEU A 142 -1.60 7.15 2.83
CA LEU A 142 -1.52 7.79 4.15
C LEU A 142 -0.12 7.67 4.75
N ALA A 143 0.55 6.53 4.59
CA ALA A 143 1.93 6.35 5.02
C ALA A 143 2.88 7.32 4.29
N LEU A 144 2.75 7.45 2.97
CA LEU A 144 3.53 8.40 2.16
C LEU A 144 3.24 9.85 2.53
N GLN A 145 1.97 10.22 2.72
CA GLN A 145 1.59 11.58 3.11
C GLN A 145 2.12 11.95 4.50
N ARG A 146 2.07 11.01 5.46
CA ARG A 146 2.64 11.22 6.80
C ARG A 146 4.14 11.43 6.76
N ALA A 147 4.85 10.58 6.01
CA ALA A 147 6.31 10.65 5.93
C ALA A 147 6.80 11.85 5.10
N ARG A 148 5.98 12.36 4.17
CA ARG A 148 6.30 13.50 3.29
C ARG A 148 5.13 14.49 3.26
N PRO A 149 4.98 15.32 4.32
CA PRO A 149 3.87 16.29 4.41
C PRO A 149 3.83 17.30 3.27
N GLY A 150 4.97 17.58 2.63
CA GLY A 150 5.06 18.46 1.46
C GLY A 150 4.69 17.79 0.13
N ALA A 151 4.48 16.47 0.10
CA ALA A 151 4.03 15.78 -1.11
C ALA A 151 2.55 16.05 -1.38
N ARG A 152 2.18 16.03 -2.66
CA ARG A 152 0.80 15.95 -3.09
C ARG A 152 0.46 14.49 -3.35
N VAL A 153 -0.35 13.89 -2.50
CA VAL A 153 -0.77 12.49 -2.64
C VAL A 153 -2.21 12.43 -3.13
N ASP A 154 -2.40 11.78 -4.27
CA ASP A 154 -3.68 11.40 -4.84
C ASP A 154 -3.84 9.89 -4.69
N ALA A 155 -5.06 9.40 -4.46
CA ALA A 155 -5.35 7.99 -4.28
C ALA A 155 -6.63 7.61 -5.02
N VAL A 156 -6.62 6.47 -5.72
CA VAL A 156 -7.74 6.00 -6.53
C VAL A 156 -8.12 4.59 -6.10
N ASP A 157 -9.41 4.31 -6.07
CA ASP A 157 -9.96 2.97 -5.91
C ASP A 157 -11.25 2.83 -6.74
N ALA A 158 -11.50 1.66 -7.26
CA ALA A 158 -12.74 1.35 -7.97
C ALA A 158 -13.93 1.22 -7.00
N SER A 159 -13.67 0.78 -5.75
CA SER A 159 -14.66 0.58 -4.71
C SER A 159 -14.97 1.88 -3.97
N ALA A 160 -16.21 2.36 -4.05
CA ALA A 160 -16.70 3.47 -3.24
C ALA A 160 -16.64 3.16 -1.74
N ASP A 161 -16.85 1.90 -1.35
CA ASP A 161 -16.80 1.43 0.03
C ASP A 161 -15.37 1.46 0.59
N ALA A 162 -14.38 1.04 -0.21
CA ALA A 162 -12.97 1.16 0.15
C ALA A 162 -12.57 2.63 0.34
N LEU A 163 -12.99 3.49 -0.59
CA LEU A 163 -12.75 4.94 -0.48
C LEU A 163 -13.41 5.57 0.75
N ALA A 164 -14.56 5.07 1.19
CA ALA A 164 -15.18 5.53 2.43
C ALA A 164 -14.28 5.22 3.64
N VAL A 165 -13.71 4.02 3.70
CA VAL A 165 -12.74 3.63 4.76
C VAL A 165 -11.47 4.49 4.68
N ALA A 166 -10.90 4.67 3.48
CA ALA A 166 -9.69 5.47 3.28
C ALA A 166 -9.88 6.94 3.70
N ARG A 167 -11.02 7.55 3.34
CA ARG A 167 -11.36 8.92 3.74
C ARG A 167 -11.55 9.06 5.25
N ASP A 168 -12.21 8.10 5.91
CA ASP A 168 -12.34 8.10 7.36
C ASP A 168 -10.97 8.01 8.04
N ASN A 169 -10.08 7.15 7.56
CA ASN A 169 -8.70 7.08 8.03
C ASN A 169 -7.94 8.39 7.84
N ALA A 170 -8.05 9.02 6.67
CA ALA A 170 -7.41 10.30 6.37
C ALA A 170 -7.88 11.42 7.32
N VAL A 171 -9.18 11.53 7.54
CA VAL A 171 -9.78 12.50 8.47
C VAL A 171 -9.31 12.25 9.90
N ARG A 172 -9.39 11.01 10.36
CA ARG A 172 -8.99 10.62 11.72
C ARG A 172 -7.51 10.88 12.01
N LEU A 173 -6.66 10.70 11.00
CA LEU A 173 -5.22 10.90 11.12
C LEU A 173 -4.77 12.35 10.77
N GLY A 174 -5.66 13.19 10.27
CA GLY A 174 -5.36 14.56 9.87
C GLY A 174 -4.42 14.63 8.66
N LEU A 175 -4.50 13.65 7.74
CA LEU A 175 -3.61 13.54 6.57
C LEU A 175 -4.34 13.97 5.29
N PRO A 176 -3.85 15.01 4.57
CA PRO A 176 -4.54 15.59 3.41
C PRO A 176 -4.27 14.79 2.13
N VAL A 177 -4.90 13.62 1.97
CA VAL A 177 -4.89 12.83 0.74
C VAL A 177 -6.13 13.12 -0.08
N ARG A 178 -6.00 13.25 -1.40
CA ARG A 178 -7.13 13.43 -2.31
C ARG A 178 -7.58 12.10 -2.89
N PHE A 179 -8.82 11.73 -2.64
CA PHE A 179 -9.39 10.45 -3.08
C PHE A 179 -10.34 10.64 -4.26
N ALA A 180 -10.18 9.84 -5.31
CA ALA A 180 -11.07 9.76 -6.46
C ALA A 180 -11.53 8.31 -6.70
N GLN A 181 -12.76 8.14 -7.15
CA GLN A 181 -13.24 6.84 -7.59
C GLN A 181 -12.89 6.63 -9.06
N GLY A 182 -12.38 5.45 -9.40
CA GLY A 182 -12.08 5.09 -10.78
C GLY A 182 -11.37 3.75 -10.93
N ASP A 183 -11.37 3.27 -12.16
CA ASP A 183 -10.70 2.03 -12.55
C ASP A 183 -9.26 2.35 -12.95
N TRP A 184 -8.32 2.12 -12.03
CA TRP A 184 -6.90 2.42 -12.16
C TRP A 184 -6.66 3.88 -12.57
N LEU A 185 -5.99 4.11 -13.69
CA LEU A 185 -5.62 5.44 -14.15
C LEU A 185 -6.75 6.23 -14.81
N ASP A 186 -7.88 5.60 -15.14
CA ASP A 186 -9.02 6.28 -15.76
C ASP A 186 -9.75 7.19 -14.76
N GLY A 187 -9.70 6.88 -13.46
CA GLY A 187 -10.23 7.73 -12.40
C GLY A 187 -9.23 8.73 -11.82
N ALA A 188 -7.96 8.63 -12.20
CA ALA A 188 -6.92 9.49 -11.65
C ALA A 188 -7.10 10.94 -12.11
N PRO A 189 -6.88 11.94 -11.24
CA PRO A 189 -6.84 13.34 -11.64
C PRO A 189 -5.92 13.57 -12.84
N ALA A 190 -6.31 14.50 -13.73
CA ALA A 190 -5.54 14.83 -14.94
C ALA A 190 -4.23 15.56 -14.57
N ALA A 191 -3.27 14.82 -14.04
CA ALA A 191 -1.96 15.31 -13.62
C ALA A 191 -0.87 14.33 -14.03
N ALA A 192 0.34 14.82 -14.19
CA ALA A 192 1.51 13.97 -14.30
C ALA A 192 2.14 13.79 -12.92
N TYR A 193 2.56 12.56 -12.60
CA TYR A 193 3.08 12.15 -11.29
C TYR A 193 4.58 11.89 -11.34
N ASP A 194 5.25 12.19 -10.25
CA ASP A 194 6.65 11.84 -10.04
C ASP A 194 6.79 10.36 -9.65
N LEU A 195 5.74 9.83 -8.98
CA LEU A 195 5.69 8.45 -8.53
C LEU A 195 4.25 7.92 -8.63
N ILE A 196 4.11 6.73 -9.20
CA ILE A 196 2.88 5.92 -9.13
C ILE A 196 3.21 4.66 -8.34
N VAL A 197 2.41 4.35 -7.33
CA VAL A 197 2.52 3.14 -6.52
C VAL A 197 1.23 2.34 -6.58
N SER A 198 1.31 1.02 -6.47
CA SER A 198 0.13 0.17 -6.37
C SER A 198 0.46 -1.16 -5.69
N ASN A 199 -0.47 -1.63 -4.87
CA ASN A 199 -0.61 -3.02 -4.47
C ASN A 199 -1.89 -3.57 -5.14
N PRO A 200 -1.85 -3.96 -6.41
CA PRO A 200 -3.02 -4.43 -7.13
C PRO A 200 -3.34 -5.88 -6.75
N PRO A 201 -4.53 -6.40 -7.08
CA PRO A 201 -4.79 -7.83 -7.05
C PRO A 201 -3.75 -8.59 -7.88
N TYR A 202 -3.27 -9.72 -7.36
CA TYR A 202 -2.24 -10.51 -8.03
C TYR A 202 -2.41 -12.03 -7.84
N ILE A 203 -3.52 -12.49 -7.25
CA ILE A 203 -3.80 -13.90 -7.05
C ILE A 203 -4.51 -14.47 -8.29
N ALA A 204 -4.05 -15.63 -8.76
CA ALA A 204 -4.69 -16.31 -9.89
C ALA A 204 -6.05 -16.88 -9.50
N ILE A 205 -6.98 -16.96 -10.46
CA ILE A 205 -8.26 -17.65 -10.30
C ILE A 205 -7.98 -19.12 -9.96
N GLY A 206 -8.60 -19.62 -8.86
CA GLY A 206 -8.45 -21.00 -8.42
C GLY A 206 -7.21 -21.27 -7.58
N ASP A 207 -6.48 -20.25 -7.15
CA ASP A 207 -5.37 -20.40 -6.22
C ASP A 207 -5.84 -21.08 -4.91
N PRO A 208 -5.12 -22.10 -4.41
CA PRO A 208 -5.51 -22.85 -3.21
C PRO A 208 -5.54 -22.03 -1.92
N HIS A 209 -4.95 -20.82 -1.89
CA HIS A 209 -4.97 -19.95 -0.72
C HIS A 209 -6.23 -19.07 -0.63
N LEU A 210 -7.01 -18.91 -1.73
CA LEU A 210 -8.21 -18.07 -1.76
C LEU A 210 -9.25 -18.42 -0.68
N PRO A 211 -9.52 -19.71 -0.34
CA PRO A 211 -10.46 -20.02 0.73
C PRO A 211 -10.09 -19.42 2.10
N ALA A 212 -8.80 -19.29 2.39
CA ALA A 212 -8.34 -18.67 3.64
C ALA A 212 -8.54 -17.13 3.67
N LEU A 213 -8.80 -16.53 2.52
CA LEU A 213 -9.02 -15.08 2.33
C LEU A 213 -10.50 -14.74 2.06
N ALA A 214 -11.43 -15.70 2.27
CA ALA A 214 -12.84 -15.56 1.91
C ALA A 214 -13.58 -14.40 2.61
N HIS A 215 -13.05 -13.89 3.70
CA HIS A 215 -13.59 -12.73 4.42
C HIS A 215 -13.13 -11.38 3.84
N GLU A 216 -12.14 -11.39 2.95
CA GLU A 216 -11.61 -10.17 2.32
C GLU A 216 -12.24 -9.95 0.93
N PRO A 217 -12.29 -8.70 0.42
CA PRO A 217 -12.94 -8.43 -0.86
C PRO A 217 -12.25 -9.18 -2.01
N ALA A 218 -12.97 -10.06 -2.72
CA ALA A 218 -12.40 -10.85 -3.83
C ALA A 218 -11.80 -9.95 -4.93
N ALA A 219 -12.39 -8.78 -5.18
CA ALA A 219 -11.87 -7.81 -6.15
C ALA A 219 -10.52 -7.21 -5.75
N ALA A 220 -10.12 -7.29 -4.47
CA ALA A 220 -8.81 -6.85 -4.00
C ALA A 220 -7.75 -7.97 -4.03
N LEU A 221 -8.13 -9.18 -4.44
CA LEU A 221 -7.28 -10.37 -4.40
C LEU A 221 -6.99 -10.95 -5.78
N VAL A 222 -8.02 -11.08 -6.64
CA VAL A 222 -7.97 -11.94 -7.85
C VAL A 222 -7.77 -11.12 -9.10
N ALA A 223 -6.76 -11.48 -9.92
CA ALA A 223 -6.40 -10.81 -11.16
C ALA A 223 -6.21 -11.81 -12.33
N GLY A 224 -7.29 -12.42 -12.76
CA GLY A 224 -7.29 -13.29 -13.94
C GLY A 224 -6.67 -14.67 -13.73
N ALA A 225 -6.35 -15.35 -14.83
CA ALA A 225 -5.93 -16.76 -14.81
C ALA A 225 -4.51 -16.96 -14.25
N ASP A 226 -3.63 -15.97 -14.35
CA ASP A 226 -2.24 -16.02 -13.89
C ASP A 226 -1.90 -14.94 -12.85
N GLY A 227 -2.90 -14.18 -12.38
CA GLY A 227 -2.73 -13.13 -11.39
C GLY A 227 -2.03 -11.87 -11.91
N LEU A 228 -1.88 -11.69 -13.22
CA LEU A 228 -1.12 -10.57 -13.80
C LEU A 228 -1.99 -9.56 -14.55
N ASP A 229 -3.31 -9.75 -14.64
CA ASP A 229 -4.15 -8.92 -15.49
C ASP A 229 -4.13 -7.45 -15.08
N ASP A 230 -4.26 -7.14 -13.80
CA ASP A 230 -4.23 -5.77 -13.31
C ASP A 230 -2.83 -5.16 -13.40
N LEU A 231 -1.78 -5.93 -13.13
CA LEU A 231 -0.39 -5.53 -13.33
C LEU A 231 -0.12 -5.15 -14.80
N ARG A 232 -0.63 -5.92 -15.77
CA ARG A 232 -0.52 -5.59 -17.20
C ARG A 232 -1.23 -4.28 -17.55
N ARG A 233 -2.44 -4.07 -17.03
CA ARG A 233 -3.24 -2.86 -17.25
C ARG A 233 -2.52 -1.62 -16.70
N ILE A 234 -2.02 -1.68 -15.48
CA ILE A 234 -1.32 -0.58 -14.84
C ILE A 234 -0.03 -0.26 -15.60
N VAL A 235 0.80 -1.27 -15.90
CA VAL A 235 2.06 -1.07 -16.64
C VAL A 235 1.82 -0.46 -18.02
N ALA A 236 0.78 -0.90 -18.74
CA ALA A 236 0.45 -0.39 -20.07
C ALA A 236 0.07 1.10 -20.06
N SER A 237 -0.67 1.55 -19.05
CA SER A 237 -1.24 2.90 -18.98
C SER A 237 -0.39 3.91 -18.18
N ALA A 238 0.46 3.46 -17.25
CA ALA A 238 1.24 4.31 -16.37
C ALA A 238 2.13 5.36 -17.09
N PRO A 239 2.79 5.08 -18.23
CA PRO A 239 3.63 6.08 -18.89
C PRO A 239 2.89 7.37 -19.27
N ALA A 240 1.59 7.30 -19.57
CA ALA A 240 0.79 8.48 -19.92
C ALA A 240 0.54 9.42 -18.73
N ARG A 241 0.72 8.94 -17.49
CA ARG A 241 0.46 9.65 -16.25
C ARG A 241 1.73 9.93 -15.43
N LEU A 242 2.85 9.34 -15.79
CA LEU A 242 4.14 9.64 -15.19
C LEU A 242 4.79 10.82 -15.88
N ARG A 243 5.54 11.62 -15.15
CA ARG A 243 6.51 12.56 -15.70
C ARG A 243 7.70 11.84 -16.30
N ASP A 244 8.43 12.49 -17.16
CA ASP A 244 9.73 12.00 -17.61
C ASP A 244 10.65 11.81 -16.39
N GLY A 245 11.26 10.66 -16.29
CA GLY A 245 12.04 10.26 -15.12
C GLY A 245 11.25 9.84 -13.88
N GLY A 246 9.91 9.88 -13.94
CA GLY A 246 9.04 9.38 -12.87
C GLY A 246 9.09 7.86 -12.73
N TRP A 247 8.65 7.35 -11.59
CA TRP A 247 8.73 5.93 -11.25
C TRP A 247 7.35 5.28 -11.15
N LEU A 248 7.27 4.01 -11.56
CA LEU A 248 6.19 3.09 -11.27
C LEU A 248 6.70 2.01 -10.33
N LEU A 249 6.02 1.81 -9.18
CA LEU A 249 6.30 0.74 -8.23
C LEU A 249 5.06 -0.12 -8.02
N LEU A 250 5.25 -1.43 -8.07
CA LEU A 250 4.17 -2.41 -8.01
C LEU A 250 4.51 -3.51 -7.00
N GLU A 251 3.59 -3.82 -6.10
CA GLU A 251 3.62 -5.06 -5.34
C GLU A 251 3.11 -6.21 -6.22
N HIS A 252 3.56 -7.43 -5.94
CA HIS A 252 3.20 -8.64 -6.67
C HIS A 252 3.40 -9.92 -5.84
N GLY A 253 2.92 -11.04 -6.31
CA GLY A 253 3.13 -12.35 -5.71
C GLY A 253 4.61 -12.75 -5.66
N HIS A 254 4.91 -13.66 -4.74
CA HIS A 254 6.30 -14.09 -4.44
C HIS A 254 7.05 -14.70 -5.63
N ASP A 255 6.34 -15.18 -6.63
CA ASP A 255 6.88 -15.84 -7.85
C ASP A 255 6.73 -14.98 -9.11
N GLN A 256 6.12 -13.79 -9.02
CA GLN A 256 5.79 -12.95 -10.17
C GLN A 256 6.86 -11.90 -10.51
N ALA A 257 7.91 -11.71 -9.73
CA ALA A 257 8.92 -10.66 -9.91
C ALA A 257 9.53 -10.65 -11.32
N GLY A 258 9.86 -11.82 -11.86
CA GLY A 258 10.41 -11.96 -13.21
C GLY A 258 9.45 -11.49 -14.29
N ALA A 259 8.16 -11.86 -14.18
CA ALA A 259 7.12 -11.47 -15.11
C ALA A 259 6.86 -9.95 -15.07
N VAL A 260 6.80 -9.37 -13.86
CA VAL A 260 6.58 -7.92 -13.71
C VAL A 260 7.76 -7.11 -14.26
N ARG A 261 8.99 -7.53 -14.01
CA ARG A 261 10.17 -6.89 -14.64
C ARG A 261 10.12 -6.97 -16.17
N ALA A 262 9.70 -8.10 -16.72
CA ALA A 262 9.57 -8.26 -18.17
C ALA A 262 8.49 -7.32 -18.75
N LEU A 263 7.33 -7.17 -18.07
CA LEU A 263 6.28 -6.23 -18.46
C LEU A 263 6.79 -4.79 -18.47
N LEU A 264 7.50 -4.37 -17.41
CA LEU A 264 8.08 -3.03 -17.29
C LEU A 264 9.11 -2.77 -18.41
N ALA A 265 10.02 -3.71 -18.64
CA ALA A 265 11.04 -3.58 -19.68
C ALA A 265 10.44 -3.52 -21.09
N ALA A 266 9.46 -4.39 -21.39
CA ALA A 266 8.74 -4.39 -22.66
C ALA A 266 7.97 -3.08 -22.91
N ARG A 267 7.49 -2.42 -21.83
CA ARG A 267 6.83 -1.12 -21.93
C ARG A 267 7.77 0.07 -22.06
N GLY A 268 9.09 -0.17 -22.00
CA GLY A 268 10.12 0.86 -22.17
C GLY A 268 10.53 1.56 -20.87
N PHE A 269 10.22 1.00 -19.72
CA PHE A 269 10.78 1.48 -18.46
C PHE A 269 12.26 1.14 -18.37
N THR A 270 13.06 2.03 -17.81
CA THR A 270 14.49 1.88 -17.52
C THR A 270 14.69 1.65 -16.02
N HIS A 271 15.93 1.28 -15.60
CA HIS A 271 16.24 1.03 -14.18
C HIS A 271 15.27 0.04 -13.52
N VAL A 272 14.81 -0.95 -14.29
CA VAL A 272 13.90 -1.98 -13.82
C VAL A 272 14.58 -2.84 -12.77
N ALA A 273 13.99 -2.91 -11.58
CA ALA A 273 14.52 -3.65 -10.43
C ALA A 273 13.40 -4.21 -9.56
N SER A 274 13.76 -5.12 -8.66
CA SER A 274 12.88 -5.61 -7.60
C SER A 274 13.47 -5.33 -6.22
N ARG A 275 12.60 -5.22 -5.22
CA ARG A 275 12.95 -5.13 -3.79
C ARG A 275 12.37 -6.33 -3.04
N ARG A 276 13.10 -6.73 -2.00
CA ARG A 276 12.72 -7.84 -1.13
C ARG A 276 12.03 -7.32 0.12
N ASP A 277 11.07 -8.10 0.62
CA ASP A 277 10.50 -7.92 1.94
C ASP A 277 11.49 -8.34 3.05
N LEU A 278 11.06 -8.25 4.31
CA LEU A 278 11.87 -8.65 5.47
C LEU A 278 12.18 -10.15 5.52
N ALA A 279 11.39 -10.97 4.82
CA ALA A 279 11.64 -12.41 4.68
C ALA A 279 12.63 -12.73 3.54
N GLY A 280 13.11 -11.71 2.81
CA GLY A 280 14.05 -11.87 1.69
C GLY A 280 13.38 -12.28 0.38
N ILE A 281 12.06 -12.20 0.27
CA ILE A 281 11.27 -12.54 -0.91
C ILE A 281 11.06 -11.30 -1.76
N GLU A 282 11.25 -11.37 -3.09
CA GLU A 282 10.93 -10.26 -3.99
C GLU A 282 9.43 -10.00 -3.99
N ARG A 283 9.02 -8.82 -3.48
CA ARG A 283 7.63 -8.41 -3.33
C ARG A 283 7.25 -7.21 -4.16
N CYS A 284 8.21 -6.37 -4.49
CA CYS A 284 7.97 -5.14 -5.23
C CYS A 284 8.87 -5.09 -6.44
N SER A 285 8.32 -4.71 -7.58
CA SER A 285 9.09 -4.40 -8.78
C SER A 285 8.73 -3.02 -9.29
N GLY A 286 9.71 -2.33 -9.87
CA GLY A 286 9.49 -0.99 -10.37
C GLY A 286 10.43 -0.63 -11.49
N GLY A 287 10.11 0.49 -12.16
CA GLY A 287 10.89 1.02 -13.25
C GLY A 287 10.71 2.52 -13.40
N ARG A 288 11.68 3.17 -13.99
CA ARG A 288 11.70 4.59 -14.27
C ARG A 288 11.21 4.86 -15.69
N ARG A 289 10.26 5.76 -15.89
CA ARG A 289 9.88 6.23 -17.22
C ARG A 289 11.07 6.88 -17.90
N ALA A 290 11.42 6.44 -19.11
CA ALA A 290 12.43 7.12 -19.91
C ALA A 290 11.93 8.52 -20.28
N GLY A 291 12.78 9.52 -20.10
CA GLY A 291 12.58 10.85 -20.69
C GLY A 291 12.82 10.80 -22.21
N PRO A 292 12.46 11.87 -22.95
CA PRO A 292 12.90 12.01 -24.34
C PRO A 292 14.42 11.89 -24.38
N PRO A 293 14.98 11.26 -25.44
CA PRO A 293 16.43 11.17 -25.59
C PRO A 293 17.01 12.57 -25.43
N GLY A 294 17.89 12.77 -24.45
CA GLY A 294 18.54 14.05 -24.19
C GLY A 294 19.17 14.53 -25.49
N ARG A 295 19.02 15.83 -25.84
CA ARG A 295 19.84 16.43 -26.86
C ARG A 295 21.29 16.16 -26.48
N SER A 296 22.03 15.47 -27.33
CA SER A 296 23.45 15.24 -27.09
C SER A 296 24.15 16.59 -26.99
N ALA A 297 25.08 16.74 -26.06
CA ALA A 297 25.87 17.97 -25.88
C ALA A 297 26.61 18.43 -27.16
N ASP A 298 26.60 17.60 -28.21
CA ASP A 298 27.20 17.92 -29.52
C ASP A 298 26.32 18.86 -30.38
N GLU A 299 24.99 18.99 -30.12
CA GLU A 299 24.14 19.91 -30.89
C GLU A 299 24.28 21.39 -30.44
N ASP A 300 24.75 21.64 -29.22
CA ASP A 300 24.97 23.01 -28.72
C ASP A 300 26.31 23.60 -29.16
N LEU A 301 27.29 22.78 -29.52
CA LEU A 301 28.58 23.27 -30.08
C LEU A 301 28.46 23.72 -31.53
N GLY A 302 27.49 23.23 -32.28
CA GLY A 302 27.25 23.65 -33.68
C GLY A 302 26.59 25.02 -33.87
N ARG A 303 25.92 25.56 -32.84
CA ARG A 303 25.29 26.87 -32.89
C ARG A 303 26.15 28.04 -32.40
N ALA A 304 27.21 27.75 -31.64
CA ALA A 304 28.10 28.78 -31.12
C ALA A 304 29.19 29.19 -32.13
N THR A 305 29.39 28.49 -33.23
CA THR A 305 30.42 28.79 -34.23
C THR A 305 29.90 29.45 -35.52
N GLY A 306 28.56 29.73 -35.60
CA GLY A 306 27.91 30.24 -36.80
C GLY A 306 27.66 31.78 -36.85
N SER A 307 28.14 32.56 -35.86
CA SER A 307 27.85 34.03 -35.83
C SER A 307 29.12 34.85 -35.64
N ALA A 308 30.11 34.69 -36.55
CA ALA A 308 31.20 35.65 -36.67
C ALA A 308 31.61 35.72 -38.14
N GLY A 309 31.07 36.70 -38.88
CA GLY A 309 31.58 36.98 -40.20
C GLY A 309 30.57 37.64 -41.13
N ALA A 310 30.39 38.94 -41.03
CA ALA A 310 30.23 39.87 -42.16
C ALA A 310 29.91 41.27 -41.71
N THR A 311 30.94 42.07 -41.51
CA THR A 311 30.82 43.51 -41.75
C THR A 311 32.14 43.99 -42.30
N VAL A 312 32.19 44.31 -43.54
CA VAL A 312 33.00 45.40 -44.13
C VAL A 312 32.49 45.65 -45.57
N LYS A 313 31.79 46.64 -45.84
CA LYS A 313 31.99 47.85 -46.62
C LYS A 313 30.70 48.62 -46.73
#